data_99a5c734feb456210a8f5a4ff150b593
#
_entry.id   99a5c734feb456210a8f5a4ff150b593
#
_cell.length_a   1.000
_cell.length_b   1.000
_cell.length_c   1.000
_cell.angle_alpha   90.00
_cell.angle_beta   90.00
_cell.angle_gamma   90.00
#
_symmetry.space_group_name_H-M   'P 1'
#
loop_
_entity.id
_entity.type
_entity.pdbx_description
1 polymer ?
#
loop_
_entity_poly.entity_id
_entity_poly.type
_entity_poly.pdbx_seq_one_letter_code
_entity_poly.pdbx_strand_id
1 'polypeptide(L)'
;MPELNKYCENRAMNGYQSALLYKESNETLYHLVLPLESAPTVSGSVDTFDFDILTCPSKGQVEGKESLDQKDVDFLWHRDNVLRLESMQGRVLDFMVVYQDFTARTFTGSIKVRPQDAGADIMRGTFTITPMSARAGTILDARDLIQDTVVFTNSIKPMLNMTGDSETIEVKTDPTTATFTVESDNSNFNGSVSGNTLTINYTGDGDEVEYAVITITASAEGYASWTTTIAVQSAVTE
;
A
#
# COMPACT_ATOMS: atom_id res chain seq x y z
N MET A 1 -4.09 -6.75 -20.18
CA MET A 1 -2.80 -6.26 -19.68
C MET A 1 -3.06 -5.55 -18.39
N PRO A 2 -2.47 -5.94 -17.27
CA PRO A 2 -2.57 -5.12 -16.07
C PRO A 2 -1.99 -3.74 -16.41
N GLU A 3 -2.82 -2.70 -16.29
CA GLU A 3 -2.41 -1.34 -16.59
C GLU A 3 -1.71 -0.75 -15.38
N LEU A 4 -0.41 -0.99 -15.22
CA LEU A 4 0.40 -0.33 -14.17
C LEU A 4 0.26 1.19 -14.21
N ASN A 5 -0.04 1.76 -15.38
CA ASN A 5 -0.35 3.19 -15.55
C ASN A 5 -1.52 3.69 -14.72
N LYS A 6 -2.50 2.83 -14.41
CA LYS A 6 -3.63 3.16 -13.56
C LYS A 6 -3.24 3.75 -12.21
N TYR A 7 -2.15 3.25 -11.65
CA TYR A 7 -1.65 3.69 -10.35
C TYR A 7 -0.92 5.02 -10.41
N CYS A 8 -0.53 5.45 -11.61
CA CYS A 8 0.20 6.69 -11.85
C CYS A 8 -0.71 7.89 -12.12
N GLU A 9 -1.85 7.68 -12.81
CA GLU A 9 -2.70 8.78 -13.30
C GLU A 9 -3.42 9.53 -12.18
N ASN A 10 -3.70 8.90 -11.05
CA ASN A 10 -4.48 9.49 -9.96
C ASN A 10 -3.66 10.02 -8.77
N ARG A 11 -2.33 9.89 -8.81
CA ARG A 11 -1.46 10.35 -7.72
C ARG A 11 -0.16 10.79 -8.35
N ALA A 12 0.07 12.08 -8.51
CA ALA A 12 1.27 12.74 -9.01
C ALA A 12 2.57 11.90 -8.89
N MET A 13 2.63 10.77 -9.58
CA MET A 13 3.80 9.90 -9.63
C MET A 13 4.60 10.32 -10.85
N ASN A 14 5.76 10.86 -10.61
CA ASN A 14 6.73 11.12 -11.68
C ASN A 14 7.12 9.81 -12.34
N GLY A 15 6.63 9.59 -13.55
CA GLY A 15 7.21 8.95 -14.71
C GLY A 15 7.82 7.55 -14.64
N TYR A 16 7.95 6.90 -13.51
CA TYR A 16 8.49 5.55 -13.42
C TYR A 16 7.38 4.57 -13.07
N GLN A 17 6.92 3.83 -14.06
CA GLN A 17 5.91 2.77 -13.98
C GLN A 17 6.44 1.53 -13.23
N SER A 18 7.09 1.72 -12.12
CA SER A 18 7.56 0.63 -11.27
C SER A 18 6.64 0.49 -10.07
N ALA A 19 6.34 -0.74 -9.67
CA ALA A 19 5.47 -1.03 -8.54
C ALA A 19 6.11 -2.02 -7.58
N LEU A 20 5.85 -1.85 -6.30
CA LEU A 20 6.15 -2.84 -5.27
C LEU A 20 4.88 -3.64 -4.98
N LEU A 21 4.96 -4.94 -5.22
CA LEU A 21 3.88 -5.88 -5.02
C LEU A 21 4.26 -6.88 -3.94
N TYR A 22 3.27 -7.52 -3.34
CA TYR A 22 3.46 -8.60 -2.38
C TYR A 22 2.42 -9.69 -2.60
N LYS A 23 2.71 -10.87 -2.06
CA LYS A 23 1.73 -11.95 -1.87
C LYS A 23 2.02 -12.71 -0.59
N GLU A 24 1.00 -13.37 -0.06
CA GLU A 24 1.18 -14.38 0.96
C GLU A 24 1.62 -15.71 0.33
N SER A 25 2.22 -16.60 1.12
CA SER A 25 2.78 -17.88 0.62
C SER A 25 1.72 -18.84 0.04
N ASN A 26 0.45 -18.64 0.39
CA ASN A 26 -0.70 -19.41 -0.11
C ASN A 26 -1.32 -18.80 -1.38
N GLU A 27 -0.88 -17.61 -1.82
CA GLU A 27 -1.40 -16.91 -2.98
C GLU A 27 -0.53 -17.16 -4.22
N THR A 28 -1.15 -17.09 -5.38
CA THR A 28 -0.48 -17.26 -6.67
C THR A 28 -0.17 -15.91 -7.34
N LEU A 29 -1.00 -14.90 -7.09
CA LEU A 29 -0.89 -13.57 -7.69
C LEU A 29 -0.36 -12.56 -6.67
N TYR A 30 0.36 -11.58 -7.18
CA TYR A 30 0.90 -10.48 -6.40
C TYR A 30 -0.05 -9.29 -6.42
N HIS A 31 -0.21 -8.64 -5.28
CA HIS A 31 -1.05 -7.48 -5.04
C HIS A 31 -0.21 -6.24 -4.79
N LEU A 32 -0.73 -5.07 -5.12
CA LEU A 32 -0.05 -3.81 -4.84
C LEU A 32 0.13 -3.61 -3.32
N VAL A 33 1.35 -3.31 -2.87
CA VAL A 33 1.59 -2.93 -1.47
C VAL A 33 0.91 -1.60 -1.20
N LEU A 34 1.38 -0.54 -1.82
CA LEU A 34 0.86 0.82 -1.81
C LEU A 34 1.25 1.52 -3.11
N PRO A 35 0.54 2.58 -3.52
CA PRO A 35 1.06 3.55 -4.46
C PRO A 35 2.25 4.28 -3.82
N LEU A 36 3.43 4.16 -4.42
CA LEU A 36 4.69 4.71 -3.93
C LEU A 36 5.19 5.81 -4.86
N GLU A 37 5.91 6.77 -4.30
CA GLU A 37 6.61 7.80 -5.10
C GLU A 37 7.81 7.18 -5.85
N SER A 38 8.41 6.12 -5.30
CA SER A 38 9.49 5.37 -5.94
C SER A 38 9.47 3.90 -5.50
N ALA A 39 9.79 3.00 -6.42
CA ALA A 39 9.98 1.60 -6.07
C ALA A 39 11.38 1.38 -5.47
N PRO A 40 11.53 0.51 -4.46
CA PRO A 40 12.81 0.22 -3.87
C PRO A 40 13.72 -0.53 -4.87
N THR A 41 15.00 -0.22 -4.85
CA THR A 41 16.00 -1.00 -5.60
C THR A 41 16.24 -2.33 -4.89
N VAL A 42 16.22 -3.42 -5.63
CA VAL A 42 16.58 -4.74 -5.09
C VAL A 42 18.06 -4.97 -5.34
N SER A 43 18.87 -4.56 -4.37
CA SER A 43 20.32 -4.74 -4.36
C SER A 43 20.74 -5.68 -3.23
N GLY A 44 21.86 -6.31 -3.40
CA GLY A 44 22.49 -7.12 -2.37
C GLY A 44 23.99 -6.87 -2.33
N SER A 45 24.61 -7.25 -1.24
CA SER A 45 26.03 -7.23 -1.05
C SER A 45 26.59 -8.66 -0.97
N VAL A 46 27.81 -8.81 -1.41
CA VAL A 46 28.57 -10.05 -1.29
C VAL A 46 29.76 -9.75 -0.40
N ASP A 47 29.89 -10.48 0.70
CA ASP A 47 31.11 -10.39 1.50
C ASP A 47 32.29 -10.89 0.67
N THR A 48 33.40 -10.16 0.72
CA THR A 48 34.65 -10.56 0.07
C THR A 48 35.72 -10.76 1.13
N PHE A 49 36.44 -11.85 1.03
CA PHE A 49 37.57 -12.15 1.90
C PHE A 49 38.85 -12.07 1.10
N ASP A 50 39.74 -11.16 1.51
CA ASP A 50 41.05 -11.06 0.96
C ASP A 50 41.98 -12.13 1.57
N PHE A 51 42.81 -12.77 0.77
CA PHE A 51 43.86 -13.65 1.23
C PHE A 51 45.18 -13.41 0.48
N ASP A 52 46.27 -13.51 1.25
CA ASP A 52 47.60 -13.38 0.70
C ASP A 52 48.19 -14.78 0.41
N ILE A 53 48.65 -15.01 -0.80
CA ILE A 53 49.39 -16.22 -1.17
C ILE A 53 50.88 -15.85 -1.15
N LEU A 54 51.64 -16.48 -0.25
CA LEU A 54 53.06 -16.18 -0.04
C LEU A 54 53.93 -16.37 -1.28
N THR A 55 53.45 -17.12 -2.25
CA THR A 55 54.15 -17.39 -3.53
C THR A 55 53.72 -16.52 -4.71
N CYS A 56 52.69 -15.65 -4.52
CA CYS A 56 52.13 -14.76 -5.52
C CYS A 56 52.24 -13.31 -5.09
N PRO A 57 52.68 -12.38 -5.99
CA PRO A 57 52.76 -10.96 -5.66
C PRO A 57 51.38 -10.26 -5.63
N SER A 58 50.30 -10.96 -5.93
CA SER A 58 48.93 -10.43 -5.96
C SER A 58 48.06 -11.04 -4.86
N LYS A 59 47.20 -10.21 -4.25
CA LYS A 59 46.16 -10.64 -3.33
C LYS A 59 45.07 -11.39 -4.09
N GLY A 60 44.60 -12.49 -3.52
CA GLY A 60 43.41 -13.18 -3.98
C GLY A 60 42.20 -12.72 -3.22
N GLN A 61 41.02 -12.77 -3.84
CA GLN A 61 39.73 -12.52 -3.20
C GLN A 61 38.81 -13.71 -3.37
N VAL A 62 38.09 -14.07 -2.33
CA VAL A 62 37.05 -15.10 -2.35
C VAL A 62 35.73 -14.46 -1.97
N GLU A 63 34.71 -14.72 -2.78
CA GLU A 63 33.35 -14.32 -2.46
C GLU A 63 32.80 -15.12 -1.26
N GLY A 64 32.25 -14.44 -0.30
CA GLY A 64 31.64 -14.98 0.89
C GLY A 64 30.13 -15.15 0.75
N LYS A 65 29.41 -14.80 1.80
CA LYS A 65 27.94 -14.88 1.82
C LYS A 65 27.33 -13.70 1.06
N GLU A 66 26.32 -13.99 0.25
CA GLU A 66 25.43 -12.98 -0.28
C GLU A 66 24.31 -12.64 0.72
N SER A 67 23.95 -11.38 0.77
CA SER A 67 22.78 -10.90 1.50
C SER A 67 22.09 -9.80 0.71
N LEU A 68 20.78 -9.72 0.81
CA LEU A 68 20.04 -8.56 0.31
C LEU A 68 20.05 -7.46 1.37
N ASP A 69 20.24 -6.23 0.91
CA ASP A 69 20.21 -5.08 1.79
C ASP A 69 18.78 -4.79 2.24
N GLN A 70 18.65 -4.30 3.46
CA GLN A 70 17.41 -3.77 3.99
C GLN A 70 16.91 -2.62 3.10
N LYS A 71 15.61 -2.53 2.87
CA LYS A 71 14.99 -1.52 2.01
C LYS A 71 14.12 -0.60 2.84
N ASP A 72 14.47 0.66 2.86
CA ASP A 72 13.60 1.70 3.38
C ASP A 72 12.79 2.29 2.22
N VAL A 73 11.48 2.38 2.40
CA VAL A 73 10.54 2.81 1.36
C VAL A 73 9.66 3.91 1.93
N ASP A 74 9.69 5.07 1.29
CA ASP A 74 8.88 6.21 1.68
C ASP A 74 7.49 6.12 1.06
N PHE A 75 6.47 6.52 1.84
CA PHE A 75 5.09 6.56 1.42
C PHE A 75 4.38 7.81 1.94
N LEU A 76 3.30 8.18 1.29
CA LEU A 76 2.43 9.25 1.78
C LEU A 76 1.67 8.77 3.01
N TRP A 77 1.85 9.47 4.15
CA TRP A 77 1.20 9.14 5.39
C TRP A 77 -0.29 9.46 5.31
N HIS A 78 -1.07 8.43 5.16
CA HIS A 78 -2.52 8.46 5.20
C HIS A 78 -3.00 7.28 6.04
N ARG A 79 -4.11 7.45 6.75
CA ARG A 79 -4.63 6.40 7.65
C ARG A 79 -4.73 5.04 6.95
N ASP A 80 -5.29 5.01 5.74
CA ASP A 80 -5.48 3.76 4.99
C ASP A 80 -4.17 3.07 4.65
N ASN A 81 -3.15 3.85 4.25
CA ASN A 81 -1.83 3.34 3.95
C ASN A 81 -1.17 2.73 5.19
N VAL A 82 -1.31 3.40 6.33
CA VAL A 82 -0.77 2.93 7.61
C VAL A 82 -1.48 1.64 8.03
N LEU A 83 -2.82 1.60 8.04
CA LEU A 83 -3.59 0.41 8.40
C LEU A 83 -3.25 -0.78 7.51
N ARG A 84 -3.09 -0.54 6.20
CA ARG A 84 -2.69 -1.58 5.25
C ARG A 84 -1.30 -2.13 5.57
N LEU A 85 -0.31 -1.26 5.80
CA LEU A 85 1.04 -1.69 6.17
C LEU A 85 1.08 -2.40 7.54
N GLU A 86 0.33 -1.91 8.52
CA GLU A 86 0.22 -2.54 9.84
C GLU A 86 -0.40 -3.94 9.76
N SER A 87 -1.37 -4.14 8.87
CA SER A 87 -1.95 -5.48 8.63
C SER A 87 -0.95 -6.49 8.08
N MET A 88 0.10 -6.03 7.40
CA MET A 88 1.19 -6.84 6.86
C MET A 88 2.38 -6.98 7.82
N GLN A 89 2.44 -6.14 8.86
CA GLN A 89 3.58 -6.11 9.78
C GLN A 89 3.73 -7.43 10.54
N GLY A 90 4.98 -7.89 10.65
CA GLY A 90 5.32 -9.14 11.35
C GLY A 90 5.03 -10.42 10.57
N ARG A 91 4.48 -10.32 9.36
CA ARG A 91 4.30 -11.46 8.45
C ARG A 91 5.51 -11.62 7.54
N VAL A 92 5.76 -12.87 7.14
CA VAL A 92 6.73 -13.19 6.08
C VAL A 92 5.98 -13.20 4.76
N LEU A 93 6.36 -12.30 3.87
CA LEU A 93 5.69 -12.07 2.59
C LEU A 93 6.68 -12.23 1.45
N ASP A 94 6.18 -12.64 0.29
CA ASP A 94 6.92 -12.63 -0.95
C ASP A 94 6.71 -11.28 -1.65
N PHE A 95 7.79 -10.56 -1.89
CA PHE A 95 7.78 -9.25 -2.55
C PHE A 95 8.22 -9.38 -4.00
N MET A 96 7.67 -8.51 -4.83
CA MET A 96 8.05 -8.35 -6.23
C MET A 96 8.13 -6.87 -6.60
N VAL A 97 9.28 -6.42 -7.07
CA VAL A 97 9.44 -5.12 -7.70
C VAL A 97 9.34 -5.31 -9.21
N VAL A 98 8.32 -4.71 -9.80
CA VAL A 98 8.03 -4.79 -11.24
C VAL A 98 8.47 -3.49 -11.90
N TYR A 99 9.16 -3.59 -13.03
CA TYR A 99 9.59 -2.48 -13.86
C TYR A 99 8.66 -2.28 -15.07
N GLN A 100 8.84 -1.18 -15.79
CA GLN A 100 7.99 -0.78 -16.93
C GLN A 100 7.87 -1.83 -18.05
N ASP A 101 8.91 -2.61 -18.24
CA ASP A 101 9.01 -3.67 -19.25
C ASP A 101 8.47 -5.01 -18.75
N PHE A 102 7.81 -5.02 -17.58
CA PHE A 102 7.35 -6.21 -16.87
C PHE A 102 8.44 -7.18 -16.42
N THR A 103 9.72 -6.81 -16.52
CA THR A 103 10.73 -7.53 -15.77
C THR A 103 10.53 -7.28 -14.27
N ALA A 104 10.83 -8.28 -13.46
CA ALA A 104 10.63 -8.16 -12.03
C ALA A 104 11.76 -8.79 -11.23
N ARG A 105 11.95 -8.27 -10.02
CA ARG A 105 12.82 -8.84 -8.99
C ARG A 105 11.98 -9.28 -7.81
N THR A 106 12.20 -10.52 -7.36
CA THR A 106 11.45 -11.11 -6.24
C THR A 106 12.36 -11.41 -5.07
N PHE A 107 11.84 -11.25 -3.88
CA PHE A 107 12.53 -11.63 -2.63
C PHE A 107 11.49 -11.84 -1.53
N THR A 108 11.85 -12.61 -0.51
CA THR A 108 11.02 -12.83 0.67
C THR A 108 11.51 -11.95 1.81
N GLY A 109 10.60 -11.37 2.57
CA GLY A 109 10.95 -10.49 3.69
C GLY A 109 9.79 -10.19 4.61
N SER A 110 10.03 -9.31 5.57
CA SER A 110 9.02 -8.79 6.51
C SER A 110 9.00 -7.27 6.50
N ILE A 111 7.83 -6.68 6.76
CA ILE A 111 7.63 -5.23 6.83
C ILE A 111 7.67 -4.77 8.29
N LYS A 112 8.27 -3.60 8.51
CA LYS A 112 8.17 -2.83 9.73
C LYS A 112 7.87 -1.36 9.40
N VAL A 113 6.76 -0.85 9.92
CA VAL A 113 6.37 0.56 9.77
C VAL A 113 7.10 1.39 10.81
N ARG A 114 7.62 2.54 10.38
CA ARG A 114 8.23 3.53 11.27
C ARG A 114 7.35 4.76 11.31
N PRO A 115 6.86 5.19 12.48
CA PRO A 115 6.21 6.48 12.60
C PRO A 115 7.21 7.59 12.29
N GLN A 116 6.72 8.64 11.66
CA GLN A 116 7.52 9.82 11.34
C GLN A 116 6.94 11.05 12.03
N ASP A 117 7.77 12.04 12.30
CA ASP A 117 7.33 13.27 12.93
C ASP A 117 6.36 14.03 12.03
N ALA A 118 5.28 14.54 12.63
CA ALA A 118 4.32 15.39 11.94
C ALA A 118 4.91 16.79 11.75
N GLY A 119 5.14 17.18 10.49
CA GLY A 119 5.58 18.52 10.10
C GLY A 119 4.44 19.37 9.53
N ALA A 120 4.75 20.60 9.13
CA ALA A 120 3.81 21.50 8.47
C ALA A 120 3.56 21.14 6.99
N ASP A 121 4.40 20.29 6.42
CA ASP A 121 4.33 19.84 5.03
C ASP A 121 3.53 18.54 4.88
N ILE A 122 3.51 18.00 3.65
CA ILE A 122 2.92 16.70 3.36
C ILE A 122 3.57 15.64 4.27
N MET A 123 2.74 14.98 5.07
CA MET A 123 3.22 13.91 5.94
C MET A 123 3.68 12.71 5.12
N ARG A 124 4.91 12.30 5.36
CA ARG A 124 5.49 11.07 4.81
C ARG A 124 5.80 10.10 5.93
N GLY A 125 5.68 8.83 5.64
CA GLY A 125 6.13 7.74 6.51
C GLY A 125 7.16 6.91 5.77
N THR A 126 7.92 6.13 6.53
CA THR A 126 8.86 5.16 5.98
C THR A 126 8.52 3.78 6.53
N PHE A 127 8.42 2.80 5.67
CA PHE A 127 8.42 1.41 6.10
C PHE A 127 9.69 0.72 5.62
N THR A 128 10.14 -0.18 6.45
CA THR A 128 11.37 -0.93 6.20
C THR A 128 11.01 -2.36 5.82
N ILE A 129 11.56 -2.85 4.72
CA ILE A 129 11.50 -4.26 4.37
C ILE A 129 12.84 -4.91 4.73
N THR A 130 12.78 -5.91 5.59
CA THR A 130 13.94 -6.73 5.94
C THR A 130 13.91 -8.01 5.13
N PRO A 131 14.80 -8.16 4.14
CA PRO A 131 14.87 -9.38 3.33
C PRO A 131 15.27 -10.59 4.17
N MET A 132 14.65 -11.73 3.85
CA MET A 132 14.97 -13.03 4.44
C MET A 132 15.63 -13.97 3.42
N SER A 133 15.49 -13.68 2.13
CA SER A 133 16.19 -14.40 1.06
C SER A 133 17.58 -13.82 0.86
N ALA A 134 18.57 -14.69 0.64
CA ALA A 134 19.95 -14.27 0.38
C ALA A 134 20.10 -13.62 -1.00
N ARG A 135 19.28 -14.02 -1.96
CA ARG A 135 19.33 -13.55 -3.36
C ARG A 135 17.95 -13.13 -3.84
N ALA A 136 17.93 -12.17 -4.75
CA ALA A 136 16.73 -11.82 -5.49
C ALA A 136 16.49 -12.80 -6.64
N GLY A 137 15.27 -13.27 -6.78
CA GLY A 137 14.80 -13.93 -8.00
C GLY A 137 14.65 -12.93 -9.15
N THR A 138 14.68 -13.42 -10.39
CA THR A 138 14.41 -12.63 -11.59
C THR A 138 13.28 -13.27 -12.37
N ILE A 139 12.30 -12.45 -12.73
CA ILE A 139 11.18 -12.83 -13.61
C ILE A 139 11.29 -11.93 -14.84
N LEU A 140 11.29 -12.52 -16.02
CA LEU A 140 11.43 -11.78 -17.28
C LEU A 140 10.09 -11.21 -17.78
N ASP A 141 8.98 -11.82 -17.36
CA ASP A 141 7.64 -11.34 -17.67
C ASP A 141 6.72 -11.62 -16.47
N ALA A 142 6.31 -10.55 -15.80
CA ALA A 142 5.48 -10.63 -14.58
C ALA A 142 3.97 -10.40 -14.87
N ARG A 143 3.55 -10.21 -16.12
CA ARG A 143 2.17 -9.83 -16.47
C ARG A 143 1.11 -10.78 -15.91
N ASP A 144 1.36 -12.08 -15.98
CA ASP A 144 0.41 -13.11 -15.53
C ASP A 144 0.47 -13.36 -14.01
N LEU A 145 1.38 -12.68 -13.32
CA LEU A 145 1.58 -12.82 -11.88
C LEU A 145 1.01 -11.65 -11.07
N ILE A 146 0.48 -10.62 -11.75
CA ILE A 146 -0.03 -9.41 -11.12
C ILE A 146 -1.54 -9.46 -11.11
N GLN A 147 -2.15 -9.26 -9.94
CA GLN A 147 -3.56 -9.04 -9.81
C GLN A 147 -3.84 -7.53 -9.78
N ASP A 148 -4.70 -7.07 -10.67
CA ASP A 148 -5.20 -5.71 -10.64
C ASP A 148 -5.91 -5.43 -9.31
N THR A 149 -5.82 -4.20 -8.83
CA THR A 149 -6.43 -3.77 -7.57
C THR A 149 -7.52 -2.75 -7.89
N VAL A 150 -8.65 -2.84 -7.22
CA VAL A 150 -9.67 -1.78 -7.27
C VAL A 150 -9.06 -0.50 -6.73
N VAL A 151 -9.24 0.61 -7.41
CA VAL A 151 -8.73 1.92 -6.97
C VAL A 151 -9.85 2.95 -6.91
N PHE A 152 -9.83 3.82 -5.90
CA PHE A 152 -10.69 5.00 -5.87
C PHE A 152 -10.13 6.05 -6.82
N THR A 153 -10.92 6.48 -7.78
CA THR A 153 -10.48 7.41 -8.84
C THR A 153 -10.72 8.87 -8.49
N ASN A 154 -11.52 9.14 -7.47
CA ASN A 154 -11.73 10.48 -6.92
C ASN A 154 -11.07 10.64 -5.56
N SER A 155 -10.75 11.89 -5.20
CA SER A 155 -10.24 12.20 -3.88
C SER A 155 -11.36 12.11 -2.85
N ILE A 156 -11.23 11.21 -1.88
CA ILE A 156 -12.12 11.12 -0.74
C ILE A 156 -11.49 11.88 0.42
N LYS A 157 -12.25 12.81 1.01
CA LYS A 157 -11.75 13.59 2.15
C LYS A 157 -11.54 12.65 3.35
N PRO A 158 -10.39 12.71 4.02
CA PRO A 158 -10.11 11.84 5.15
C PRO A 158 -10.93 12.18 6.40
N MET A 159 -11.52 13.37 6.42
CA MET A 159 -12.36 13.86 7.53
C MET A 159 -13.60 14.57 6.99
N LEU A 160 -14.74 14.29 7.59
CA LEU A 160 -16.04 14.87 7.30
C LEU A 160 -16.65 15.40 8.59
N ASN A 161 -16.97 16.70 8.59
CA ASN A 161 -17.81 17.29 9.64
C ASN A 161 -19.23 17.37 9.09
N MET A 162 -20.16 16.62 9.69
CA MET A 162 -21.57 16.65 9.28
C MET A 162 -22.20 17.97 9.67
N THR A 163 -23.08 18.48 8.82
CA THR A 163 -23.85 19.71 9.05
C THR A 163 -25.31 19.40 9.37
N GLY A 164 -25.68 18.13 9.34
CA GLY A 164 -27.02 17.61 9.64
C GLY A 164 -26.97 16.10 9.85
N ASP A 165 -28.14 15.46 9.90
CA ASP A 165 -28.25 14.03 10.18
C ASP A 165 -27.80 13.14 9.00
N SER A 166 -27.58 13.70 7.82
CA SER A 166 -27.16 12.95 6.63
C SER A 166 -26.23 13.78 5.75
N GLU A 167 -25.16 13.17 5.31
CA GLU A 167 -24.21 13.74 4.36
C GLU A 167 -23.91 12.75 3.23
N THR A 168 -23.58 13.30 2.05
CA THR A 168 -23.30 12.49 0.87
C THR A 168 -21.92 12.81 0.30
N ILE A 169 -21.23 11.77 -0.13
CA ILE A 169 -19.88 11.85 -0.74
C ILE A 169 -19.90 11.05 -2.03
N GLU A 170 -19.32 11.61 -3.09
CA GLU A 170 -19.10 10.85 -4.32
C GLU A 170 -17.95 9.86 -4.13
N VAL A 171 -18.17 8.59 -4.51
CA VAL A 171 -17.18 7.52 -4.53
C VAL A 171 -17.13 6.92 -5.93
N LYS A 172 -15.96 6.99 -6.55
CA LYS A 172 -15.73 6.44 -7.89
C LYS A 172 -14.57 5.45 -7.85
N THR A 173 -14.71 4.35 -8.55
CA THR A 173 -13.69 3.30 -8.62
C THR A 173 -13.37 2.93 -10.06
N ASP A 174 -12.23 2.34 -10.22
CA ASP A 174 -11.85 1.58 -11.38
C ASP A 174 -11.46 0.16 -10.92
N PRO A 175 -12.16 -0.90 -11.38
CA PRO A 175 -13.25 -0.87 -12.36
C PRO A 175 -14.56 -0.26 -11.81
N THR A 176 -15.37 0.31 -12.68
CA THR A 176 -16.68 0.91 -12.34
C THR A 176 -17.74 -0.11 -11.90
N THR A 177 -17.45 -1.41 -12.06
CA THR A 177 -18.28 -2.53 -11.63
C THR A 177 -18.05 -2.93 -10.18
N ALA A 178 -17.17 -2.22 -9.46
CA ALA A 178 -16.90 -2.53 -8.06
C ALA A 178 -18.17 -2.39 -7.20
N THR A 179 -18.28 -3.31 -6.27
CA THR A 179 -19.29 -3.29 -5.20
C THR A 179 -18.66 -2.78 -3.92
N PHE A 180 -19.48 -2.19 -3.03
CA PHE A 180 -19.00 -1.55 -1.83
C PHE A 180 -19.60 -2.21 -0.58
N THR A 181 -18.76 -2.40 0.43
CA THR A 181 -19.19 -2.65 1.81
C THR A 181 -18.79 -1.45 2.66
N VAL A 182 -19.67 -1.04 3.56
CA VAL A 182 -19.45 0.11 4.44
C VAL A 182 -19.67 -0.34 5.87
N GLU A 183 -18.70 -0.07 6.72
CA GLU A 183 -18.72 -0.40 8.14
C GLU A 183 -18.43 0.85 8.97
N SER A 184 -19.03 0.95 10.14
CA SER A 184 -18.80 2.02 11.11
C SER A 184 -18.33 1.43 12.43
N ASP A 185 -17.40 2.09 13.11
CA ASP A 185 -16.95 1.73 14.45
C ASP A 185 -17.87 2.30 15.57
N ASN A 186 -18.84 3.16 15.20
CA ASN A 186 -19.86 3.72 16.09
C ASN A 186 -21.25 3.44 15.52
N SER A 187 -22.12 2.78 16.32
CA SER A 187 -23.46 2.37 15.92
C SER A 187 -24.41 3.52 15.59
N ASN A 188 -24.12 4.74 16.07
CA ASN A 188 -24.89 5.94 15.77
C ASN A 188 -24.63 6.48 14.36
N PHE A 189 -23.62 5.95 13.68
CA PHE A 189 -23.31 6.31 12.29
C PHE A 189 -23.52 5.09 11.39
N ASN A 190 -24.28 5.28 10.31
CA ASN A 190 -24.53 4.26 9.31
C ASN A 190 -24.17 4.78 7.93
N GLY A 191 -23.43 3.97 7.18
CA GLY A 191 -23.03 4.28 5.81
C GLY A 191 -23.66 3.32 4.80
N SER A 192 -24.05 3.82 3.65
CA SER A 192 -24.49 3.00 2.52
C SER A 192 -24.04 3.62 1.20
N VAL A 193 -23.73 2.77 0.21
CA VAL A 193 -23.39 3.24 -1.15
C VAL A 193 -24.46 2.82 -2.13
N SER A 194 -24.95 3.78 -2.89
CA SER A 194 -25.88 3.57 -4.00
C SER A 194 -25.30 4.19 -5.28
N GLY A 195 -24.98 3.34 -6.27
CA GLY A 195 -24.21 3.77 -7.43
C GLY A 195 -22.85 4.33 -6.99
N ASN A 196 -22.59 5.59 -7.31
CA ASN A 196 -21.35 6.29 -6.95
C ASN A 196 -21.51 7.25 -5.76
N THR A 197 -22.59 7.12 -4.97
CA THR A 197 -22.88 8.02 -3.86
C THR A 197 -22.84 7.24 -2.56
N LEU A 198 -21.91 7.58 -1.68
CA LEU A 198 -21.89 7.18 -0.29
C LEU A 198 -22.79 8.14 0.48
N THR A 199 -23.75 7.61 1.20
CA THR A 199 -24.59 8.35 2.16
C THR A 199 -24.19 7.92 3.57
N ILE A 200 -23.86 8.87 4.43
CA ILE A 200 -23.57 8.66 5.85
C ILE A 200 -24.70 9.29 6.64
N ASN A 201 -25.32 8.52 7.49
CA ASN A 201 -26.41 9.00 8.37
C ASN A 201 -25.97 8.92 9.83
N TYR A 202 -26.35 9.92 10.61
CA TYR A 202 -26.20 10.00 12.04
C TYR A 202 -27.58 9.83 12.70
N THR A 203 -27.66 8.98 13.72
CA THR A 203 -28.90 8.64 14.42
C THR A 203 -28.82 8.87 15.94
N GLY A 204 -27.74 9.52 16.41
CA GLY A 204 -27.60 9.90 17.81
C GLY A 204 -28.56 11.03 18.21
N ASP A 205 -28.56 11.38 19.47
CA ASP A 205 -29.46 12.41 20.05
C ASP A 205 -28.98 13.85 19.73
N GLY A 206 -27.73 14.02 19.31
CA GLY A 206 -27.16 15.34 18.96
C GLY A 206 -26.79 16.21 20.15
N ASP A 207 -26.93 15.74 21.39
CA ASP A 207 -26.61 16.50 22.60
C ASP A 207 -25.10 16.76 22.75
N GLU A 208 -24.28 15.82 22.25
CA GLU A 208 -22.82 15.90 22.27
C GLU A 208 -22.22 15.60 20.89
N VAL A 209 -21.00 16.09 20.67
CA VAL A 209 -20.23 15.75 19.47
C VAL A 209 -19.80 14.31 19.53
N GLU A 210 -20.23 13.52 18.57
CA GLU A 210 -19.78 12.14 18.41
C GLU A 210 -18.85 11.97 17.20
N TYR A 211 -18.02 10.95 17.28
CA TYR A 211 -17.06 10.60 16.24
C TYR A 211 -17.23 9.17 15.80
N ALA A 212 -16.97 8.92 14.52
CA ALA A 212 -16.89 7.59 13.95
C ALA A 212 -15.81 7.51 12.89
N VAL A 213 -15.39 6.29 12.62
CA VAL A 213 -14.59 5.95 11.42
C VAL A 213 -15.44 5.07 10.52
N ILE A 214 -15.75 5.59 9.36
CA ILE A 214 -16.45 4.86 8.31
C ILE A 214 -15.40 4.19 7.42
N THR A 215 -15.45 2.87 7.36
CA THR A 215 -14.58 2.04 6.52
C THR A 215 -15.34 1.61 5.27
N ILE A 216 -14.79 1.91 4.10
CA ILE A 216 -15.39 1.60 2.80
C ILE A 216 -14.45 0.64 2.09
N THR A 217 -14.91 -0.57 1.80
CA THR A 217 -14.18 -1.55 1.02
C THR A 217 -14.82 -1.70 -0.35
N ALA A 218 -14.04 -1.45 -1.40
CA ALA A 218 -14.43 -1.66 -2.77
C ALA A 218 -13.87 -3.00 -3.29
N SER A 219 -14.71 -3.82 -3.90
CA SER A 219 -14.37 -5.15 -4.41
C SER A 219 -14.94 -5.37 -5.80
N ALA A 220 -14.19 -6.01 -6.68
CA ALA A 220 -14.64 -6.42 -8.01
C ALA A 220 -14.10 -7.82 -8.34
N GLU A 221 -14.83 -8.56 -9.17
CA GLU A 221 -14.40 -9.90 -9.60
C GLU A 221 -13.09 -9.81 -10.40
N GLY A 222 -12.11 -10.63 -10.05
CA GLY A 222 -10.78 -10.64 -10.67
C GLY A 222 -9.81 -9.59 -10.16
N TYR A 223 -10.25 -8.71 -9.26
CA TYR A 223 -9.43 -7.63 -8.68
C TYR A 223 -9.19 -7.85 -7.19
N ALA A 224 -8.04 -7.41 -6.70
CA ALA A 224 -7.84 -7.28 -5.26
C ALA A 224 -8.69 -6.11 -4.73
N SER A 225 -9.33 -6.29 -3.58
CA SER A 225 -10.12 -5.24 -2.94
C SER A 225 -9.25 -4.11 -2.40
N TRP A 226 -9.83 -2.92 -2.32
CA TRP A 226 -9.19 -1.76 -1.70
C TRP A 226 -10.10 -1.13 -0.66
N THR A 227 -9.50 -0.73 0.46
CA THR A 227 -10.22 -0.13 1.58
C THR A 227 -9.77 1.31 1.78
N THR A 228 -10.71 2.21 2.04
CA THR A 228 -10.47 3.59 2.46
C THR A 228 -11.30 3.92 3.69
N THR A 229 -10.86 4.89 4.48
CA THR A 229 -11.52 5.29 5.71
C THR A 229 -11.81 6.79 5.74
N ILE A 230 -12.92 7.17 6.37
CA ILE A 230 -13.34 8.55 6.59
C ILE A 230 -13.60 8.72 8.09
N ALA A 231 -12.89 9.65 8.72
CA ALA A 231 -13.25 10.08 10.07
C ALA A 231 -14.45 11.04 9.98
N VAL A 232 -15.51 10.77 10.72
CA VAL A 232 -16.73 11.54 10.68
C VAL A 232 -17.01 12.12 12.06
N GLN A 233 -17.45 13.35 12.11
CA GLN A 233 -17.90 14.06 13.30
C GLN A 233 -19.34 14.48 13.12
N SER A 234 -20.21 14.21 14.12
CA SER A 234 -21.62 14.64 14.12
C SER A 234 -21.75 16.15 14.22
N ALA A 235 -22.87 16.67 13.72
CA ALA A 235 -23.32 18.02 14.08
C ALA A 235 -23.81 18.04 15.52
N VAL A 236 -23.67 19.18 16.19
CA VAL A 236 -24.37 19.48 17.45
C VAL A 236 -25.64 20.23 17.09
N THR A 237 -26.77 19.76 17.56
CA THR A 237 -28.05 20.49 17.47
C THR A 237 -28.08 21.51 18.62
N GLU A 238 -28.01 22.82 18.28
CA GLU A 238 -28.25 23.91 19.24
C GLU A 238 -29.73 23.98 19.64
#